data_cb0b4877ffc90153cbf5c245db25b995
#
_entry.id   cb0b4877ffc90153cbf5c245db25b995
#
_cell.length_a   1.000
_cell.length_b   1.000
_cell.length_c   1.000
_cell.angle_alpha   90.00
_cell.angle_beta   90.00
_cell.angle_gamma   90.00
#
_symmetry.space_group_name_H-M   'P 1'
#
loop_
_entity.id
_entity.type
_entity.pdbx_description
1 polymer ?
#
loop_
_entity_poly.entity_id
_entity_poly.type
_entity_poly.pdbx_seq_one_letter_code
_entity_poly.pdbx_strand_id
1 'polypeptide(L)'
;MDKKLKKYIERYDLIQNCANYELKPNGGMIVLINQETECEIVIANSVYALASFQAVLINAYEVSVDIQANRALNLIAIRFKGAGASFFYEGEMERLMQMPKAPIFIEKNILENELDSYFKNRLTASQLPFNIMKIIDLLDTQGSDYNIDEVMAIANIPRKILDKIFNLRTGLSFKTYASLSKLDY
;
A
#
# COMPACT_ATOMS: atom_id res chain seq x y z
N MET A 1 -4.20 5.65 -16.09
CA MET A 1 -3.00 5.03 -15.41
C MET A 1 -2.07 4.44 -16.45
N ASP A 2 -0.79 4.78 -16.39
CA ASP A 2 0.27 4.30 -17.29
C ASP A 2 0.47 2.77 -17.20
N LYS A 3 0.82 2.14 -18.35
CA LYS A 3 1.01 0.68 -18.41
C LYS A 3 2.10 0.16 -17.47
N LYS A 4 3.17 0.95 -17.23
CA LYS A 4 4.27 0.58 -16.33
C LYS A 4 3.82 0.56 -14.87
N LEU A 5 2.88 1.44 -14.50
CA LEU A 5 2.35 1.52 -13.13
C LEU A 5 1.37 0.40 -12.81
N LYS A 6 0.69 -0.17 -13.82
CA LYS A 6 -0.29 -1.27 -13.62
C LYS A 6 0.30 -2.53 -12.97
N LYS A 7 1.62 -2.68 -12.99
CA LYS A 7 2.30 -3.77 -12.28
C LYS A 7 2.25 -3.58 -10.75
N TYR A 8 2.23 -2.35 -10.28
CA TYR A 8 2.37 -1.99 -8.87
C TYR A 8 1.11 -1.38 -8.27
N ILE A 9 0.34 -0.66 -9.10
CA ILE A 9 -0.88 0.04 -8.70
C ILE A 9 -2.07 -0.70 -9.29
N GLU A 10 -3.03 -1.02 -8.45
CA GLU A 10 -4.28 -1.66 -8.85
C GLU A 10 -5.18 -0.65 -9.54
N ARG A 11 -5.50 0.44 -8.84
CA ARG A 11 -6.41 1.48 -9.34
C ARG A 11 -6.27 2.80 -8.57
N TYR A 12 -6.86 3.83 -9.14
CA TYR A 12 -7.13 5.13 -8.51
C TYR A 12 -8.63 5.22 -8.27
N ASP A 13 -9.04 5.39 -7.02
CA ASP A 13 -10.44 5.61 -6.63
C ASP A 13 -10.64 7.08 -6.31
N LEU A 14 -11.61 7.74 -6.95
CA LEU A 14 -12.04 9.09 -6.62
C LEU A 14 -13.17 9.02 -5.58
N ILE A 15 -12.96 9.65 -4.43
CA ILE A 15 -13.92 9.71 -3.32
C ILE A 15 -14.44 11.14 -3.28
N GLN A 16 -15.66 11.33 -3.79
CA GLN A 16 -16.25 12.65 -3.96
C GLN A 16 -17.74 12.63 -3.57
N ASN A 17 -18.30 13.81 -3.29
CA ASN A 17 -19.73 14.01 -3.04
C ASN A 17 -20.30 13.25 -1.82
N CYS A 18 -19.47 12.88 -0.86
CA CYS A 18 -19.88 12.29 0.42
C CYS A 18 -19.09 12.93 1.56
N ALA A 19 -19.67 12.99 2.75
CA ALA A 19 -18.98 13.50 3.95
C ALA A 19 -18.32 12.39 4.75
N ASN A 20 -18.73 11.14 4.51
CA ASN A 20 -18.19 9.95 5.18
C ASN A 20 -17.90 8.88 4.13
N TYR A 21 -16.78 8.19 4.29
CA TYR A 21 -16.40 7.11 3.40
C TYR A 21 -15.61 6.04 4.16
N GLU A 22 -15.89 4.78 3.93
CA GLU A 22 -15.14 3.66 4.46
C GLU A 22 -14.25 3.06 3.36
N LEU A 23 -12.94 3.10 3.57
CA LEU A 23 -11.98 2.33 2.79
C LEU A 23 -11.87 0.93 3.41
N LYS A 24 -12.48 -0.05 2.75
CA LYS A 24 -12.37 -1.45 3.17
C LYS A 24 -10.95 -1.97 3.02
N PRO A 25 -10.51 -2.91 3.87
CA PRO A 25 -9.26 -3.62 3.69
C PRO A 25 -9.16 -4.22 2.30
N ASN A 26 -8.00 -4.18 1.69
CA ASN A 26 -7.79 -4.69 0.32
C ASN A 26 -6.56 -5.60 0.19
N GLY A 27 -6.02 -6.09 1.30
CA GLY A 27 -4.79 -6.90 1.27
C GLY A 27 -3.55 -6.13 0.79
N GLY A 28 -3.58 -4.79 0.85
CA GLY A 28 -2.49 -3.96 0.35
C GLY A 28 -2.34 -2.63 1.09
N MET A 29 -1.49 -1.79 0.58
CA MET A 29 -1.30 -0.42 1.05
C MET A 29 -2.11 0.56 0.21
N ILE A 30 -2.49 1.67 0.84
CA ILE A 30 -3.22 2.76 0.20
C ILE A 30 -2.45 4.06 0.43
N VAL A 31 -2.30 4.84 -0.63
CA VAL A 31 -2.00 6.28 -0.51
C VAL A 31 -3.31 7.03 -0.64
N LEU A 32 -3.65 7.79 0.39
CA LEU A 32 -4.80 8.67 0.39
C LEU A 32 -4.30 10.11 0.20
N ILE A 33 -4.81 10.80 -0.82
CA ILE A 33 -4.45 12.18 -1.17
C ILE A 33 -5.68 13.05 -0.98
N ASN A 34 -5.59 14.02 -0.09
CA ASN A 34 -6.63 15.02 0.09
C ASN A 34 -6.45 16.16 -0.91
N GLN A 35 -7.46 16.41 -1.72
CA GLN A 35 -7.41 17.44 -2.77
C GLN A 35 -7.93 18.81 -2.32
N GLU A 36 -8.72 18.87 -1.23
CA GLU A 36 -9.39 20.15 -0.91
C GLU A 36 -9.77 20.29 0.57
N THR A 37 -10.66 19.45 1.06
CA THR A 37 -11.32 19.64 2.35
C THR A 37 -10.59 18.90 3.46
N GLU A 38 -10.20 19.61 4.52
CA GLU A 38 -9.70 18.97 5.73
C GLU A 38 -10.67 17.90 6.23
N CYS A 39 -10.14 16.70 6.53
CA CYS A 39 -10.92 15.57 7.01
C CYS A 39 -10.17 14.81 8.10
N GLU A 40 -10.90 13.93 8.77
CA GLU A 40 -10.35 13.00 9.75
C GLU A 40 -10.30 11.59 9.15
N ILE A 41 -9.22 10.88 9.42
CA ILE A 41 -9.09 9.46 9.13
C ILE A 41 -9.03 8.69 10.45
N VAL A 42 -9.88 7.68 10.58
CA VAL A 42 -9.97 6.84 11.77
C VAL A 42 -9.43 5.45 11.43
N ILE A 43 -8.37 5.06 12.12
CA ILE A 43 -7.71 3.77 11.94
C ILE A 43 -7.60 3.09 13.30
N ALA A 44 -8.21 1.92 13.47
CA ALA A 44 -8.16 1.15 14.71
C ALA A 44 -8.48 2.00 15.97
N ASN A 45 -9.55 2.82 15.90
CA ASN A 45 -10.01 3.75 16.94
C ASN A 45 -9.08 4.97 17.21
N SER A 46 -8.06 5.18 16.41
CA SER A 46 -7.23 6.39 16.48
C SER A 46 -7.63 7.36 15.39
N VAL A 47 -7.76 8.64 15.74
CA VAL A 47 -8.17 9.72 14.82
C VAL A 47 -6.95 10.52 14.41
N TYR A 48 -6.82 10.78 13.12
CA TYR A 48 -5.73 11.54 12.52
C TYR A 48 -6.31 12.60 11.59
N ALA A 49 -5.91 13.86 11.79
CA ALA A 49 -6.29 14.93 10.87
C ALA A 49 -5.51 14.82 9.56
N LEU A 50 -6.21 14.91 8.44
CA LEU A 50 -5.64 14.99 7.10
C LEU A 50 -5.96 16.38 6.53
N ALA A 51 -4.96 17.24 6.51
CA ALA A 51 -5.09 18.59 6.02
C ALA A 51 -5.32 18.64 4.51
N SER A 52 -5.84 19.76 4.02
CA SER A 52 -5.97 20.02 2.57
C SER A 52 -4.62 19.83 1.86
N PHE A 53 -4.65 19.21 0.69
CA PHE A 53 -3.49 18.93 -0.17
C PHE A 53 -2.40 18.06 0.49
N GLN A 54 -2.75 17.32 1.53
CA GLN A 54 -1.84 16.39 2.19
C GLN A 54 -2.07 14.96 1.70
N ALA A 55 -1.00 14.18 1.66
CA ALA A 55 -1.06 12.76 1.33
C ALA A 55 -0.51 11.91 2.48
N VAL A 56 -1.12 10.74 2.68
CA VAL A 56 -0.72 9.76 3.68
C VAL A 56 -0.64 8.37 3.08
N LEU A 57 0.35 7.61 3.52
CA LEU A 57 0.47 6.18 3.25
C LEU A 57 -0.13 5.41 4.43
N ILE A 58 -1.04 4.51 4.14
CA ILE A 58 -1.79 3.72 5.13
C ILE A 58 -1.59 2.24 4.85
N ASN A 59 -1.36 1.49 5.92
CA ASN A 59 -1.40 0.04 5.88
C ASN A 59 -2.86 -0.43 6.00
N ALA A 60 -3.48 -0.77 4.88
CA ALA A 60 -4.88 -1.20 4.80
C ALA A 60 -5.03 -2.71 4.55
N TYR A 61 -4.06 -3.52 4.96
CA TYR A 61 -4.12 -4.97 4.75
C TYR A 61 -5.32 -5.63 5.46
N GLU A 62 -5.55 -5.29 6.72
CA GLU A 62 -6.53 -5.97 7.57
C GLU A 62 -7.50 -5.00 8.27
N VAL A 63 -7.28 -3.70 8.15
CA VAL A 63 -8.03 -2.70 8.91
C VAL A 63 -8.76 -1.77 7.96
N SER A 64 -10.06 -1.58 8.17
CA SER A 64 -10.81 -0.52 7.50
C SER A 64 -10.35 0.86 7.98
N VAL A 65 -10.48 1.82 7.10
CA VAL A 65 -10.17 3.22 7.36
C VAL A 65 -11.44 4.03 7.14
N ASP A 66 -11.96 4.60 8.21
CA ASP A 66 -13.11 5.50 8.12
C ASP A 66 -12.61 6.93 7.87
N ILE A 67 -13.21 7.61 6.92
CA ILE A 67 -12.88 8.99 6.55
C ILE A 67 -14.12 9.85 6.81
N GLN A 68 -13.94 10.94 7.54
CA GLN A 68 -15.03 11.83 7.94
C GLN A 68 -14.65 13.29 7.70
N ALA A 69 -15.59 14.08 7.22
CA ALA A 69 -15.43 15.51 7.06
C ALA A 69 -16.75 16.26 7.33
N ASN A 70 -16.65 17.55 7.63
CA ASN A 70 -17.81 18.44 7.80
C ASN A 70 -18.43 18.87 6.46
N ARG A 71 -17.79 18.56 5.34
CA ARG A 71 -18.21 18.89 3.97
C ARG A 71 -17.97 17.70 3.06
N ALA A 72 -18.40 17.85 1.82
CA ALA A 72 -18.11 16.81 0.82
C ALA A 72 -16.62 16.58 0.67
N LEU A 73 -16.22 15.31 0.72
CA LEU A 73 -14.85 14.86 0.49
C LEU A 73 -14.45 15.10 -0.97
N ASN A 74 -13.18 15.37 -1.18
CA ASN A 74 -12.52 15.33 -2.48
C ASN A 74 -11.13 14.68 -2.28
N LEU A 75 -11.10 13.35 -2.38
CA LEU A 75 -9.92 12.54 -2.10
C LEU A 75 -9.64 11.61 -3.26
N ILE A 76 -8.38 11.21 -3.37
CA ILE A 76 -7.94 10.16 -4.27
C ILE A 76 -7.30 9.05 -3.43
N ALA A 77 -7.82 7.83 -3.55
CA ALA A 77 -7.21 6.66 -2.95
C ALA A 77 -6.47 5.86 -4.03
N ILE A 78 -5.16 5.73 -3.87
CA ILE A 78 -4.31 4.92 -4.72
C ILE A 78 -4.12 3.57 -4.05
N ARG A 79 -4.66 2.50 -4.64
CA ARG A 79 -4.53 1.15 -4.13
C ARG A 79 -3.34 0.46 -4.78
N PHE A 80 -2.45 -0.08 -3.96
CA PHE A 80 -1.30 -0.82 -4.45
C PHE A 80 -1.59 -2.33 -4.47
N LYS A 81 -1.04 -3.00 -5.46
CA LYS A 81 -1.03 -4.47 -5.53
C LYS A 81 0.05 -5.00 -4.60
N GLY A 82 -0.30 -5.92 -3.72
CA GLY A 82 0.67 -6.60 -2.87
C GLY A 82 1.79 -5.68 -2.35
N ALA A 83 3.04 -5.99 -2.64
CA ALA A 83 4.20 -5.19 -2.26
C ALA A 83 4.42 -3.91 -3.09
N GLY A 84 3.48 -3.56 -3.97
CA GLY A 84 3.63 -2.46 -4.94
C GLY A 84 4.06 -1.12 -4.35
N ALA A 85 3.53 -0.77 -3.16
CA ALA A 85 3.89 0.48 -2.49
C ALA A 85 5.39 0.61 -2.19
N SER A 86 6.09 -0.49 -1.91
CA SER A 86 7.52 -0.48 -1.58
C SER A 86 8.42 0.02 -2.71
N PHE A 87 7.94 -0.01 -3.95
CA PHE A 87 8.68 0.51 -5.09
C PHE A 87 8.67 2.04 -5.19
N PHE A 88 7.77 2.67 -4.44
CA PHE A 88 7.61 4.13 -4.43
C PHE A 88 7.99 4.75 -3.09
N TYR A 89 7.87 4.00 -2.00
CA TYR A 89 7.95 4.48 -0.62
C TYR A 89 8.89 3.64 0.25
N GLU A 90 10.05 3.27 -0.29
CA GLU A 90 11.01 2.38 0.42
C GLU A 90 11.40 2.91 1.80
N GLY A 91 11.66 4.20 1.93
CA GLY A 91 12.04 4.81 3.21
C GLY A 91 10.90 4.89 4.22
N GLU A 92 9.67 5.05 3.73
CA GLU A 92 8.46 5.12 4.55
C GLU A 92 8.00 3.73 5.03
N MET A 93 8.38 2.66 4.31
CA MET A 93 8.03 1.28 4.68
C MET A 93 8.56 0.89 6.05
N GLU A 94 9.79 1.26 6.38
CA GLU A 94 10.38 0.99 7.70
C GLU A 94 9.59 1.69 8.81
N ARG A 95 9.14 2.91 8.57
CA ARG A 95 8.31 3.68 9.53
C ARG A 95 6.93 3.03 9.72
N LEU A 96 6.30 2.58 8.64
CA LEU A 96 5.02 1.84 8.72
C LEU A 96 5.14 0.56 9.54
N MET A 97 6.27 -0.14 9.44
CA MET A 97 6.51 -1.35 10.25
C MET A 97 6.60 -1.05 11.75
N GLN A 98 7.16 0.09 12.11
CA GLN A 98 7.26 0.52 13.51
C GLN A 98 5.91 0.99 14.05
N MET A 99 5.05 1.53 13.20
CA MET A 99 3.72 2.07 13.54
C MET A 99 2.64 1.56 12.55
N PRO A 100 2.33 0.26 12.53
CA PRO A 100 1.51 -0.34 11.47
C PRO A 100 0.06 0.13 11.44
N LYS A 101 -0.43 0.75 12.51
CA LYS A 101 -1.80 1.28 12.65
C LYS A 101 -1.86 2.82 12.55
N ALA A 102 -0.74 3.48 12.24
CA ALA A 102 -0.69 4.92 12.07
C ALA A 102 -0.42 5.28 10.59
N PRO A 103 -1.04 6.34 10.06
CA PRO A 103 -0.72 6.83 8.73
C PRO A 103 0.67 7.48 8.71
N ILE A 104 1.40 7.32 7.63
CA ILE A 104 2.65 8.03 7.38
C ILE A 104 2.38 9.19 6.44
N PHE A 105 2.55 10.40 6.93
CA PHE A 105 2.45 11.60 6.09
C PHE A 105 3.62 11.66 5.13
N ILE A 106 3.34 11.72 3.82
CA ILE A 106 4.36 11.57 2.77
C ILE A 106 4.66 12.89 2.06
N GLU A 107 3.67 13.46 1.39
CA GLU A 107 3.87 14.68 0.59
C GLU A 107 2.65 15.60 0.62
N LYS A 108 2.82 16.80 0.07
CA LYS A 108 1.75 17.77 -0.15
C LYS A 108 1.63 18.09 -1.65
N ASN A 109 0.45 18.55 -2.05
CA ASN A 109 0.18 19.08 -3.40
C ASN A 109 0.35 18.07 -4.54
N ILE A 110 -0.04 16.81 -4.34
CA ILE A 110 -0.13 15.85 -5.45
C ILE A 110 -1.49 16.05 -6.13
N LEU A 111 -1.47 16.50 -7.38
CA LEU A 111 -2.68 16.75 -8.16
C LEU A 111 -3.10 15.50 -8.95
N GLU A 112 -4.41 15.32 -9.12
CA GLU A 112 -4.99 14.19 -9.85
C GLU A 112 -4.41 14.01 -11.25
N ASN A 113 -4.29 15.09 -12.02
CA ASN A 113 -3.78 15.07 -13.38
C ASN A 113 -2.27 14.77 -13.49
N GLU A 114 -1.54 14.78 -12.37
CA GLU A 114 -0.10 14.55 -12.29
C GLU A 114 0.25 13.17 -11.73
N LEU A 115 -0.73 12.38 -11.29
CA LEU A 115 -0.50 11.10 -10.60
C LEU A 115 0.43 10.14 -11.35
N ASP A 116 0.17 9.94 -12.65
CA ASP A 116 1.01 9.04 -13.45
C ASP A 116 2.46 9.54 -13.53
N SER A 117 2.67 10.84 -13.67
CA SER A 117 4.00 11.46 -13.71
C SER A 117 4.67 11.38 -12.35
N TYR A 118 3.94 11.67 -11.28
CA TYR A 118 4.39 11.56 -9.91
C TYR A 118 4.90 10.15 -9.60
N PHE A 119 4.09 9.12 -9.86
CA PHE A 119 4.48 7.74 -9.60
C PHE A 119 5.58 7.24 -10.52
N LYS A 120 5.63 7.66 -11.78
CA LYS A 120 6.76 7.32 -12.67
C LYS A 120 8.08 7.88 -12.18
N ASN A 121 8.09 9.14 -11.72
CA ASN A 121 9.29 9.80 -11.23
C ASN A 121 9.74 9.21 -9.89
N ARG A 122 8.80 8.73 -9.08
CA ARG A 122 9.07 8.13 -7.79
C ARG A 122 9.36 6.62 -7.88
N LEU A 123 9.05 6.01 -9.01
CA LEU A 123 9.39 4.61 -9.24
C LEU A 123 10.91 4.47 -9.17
N THR A 124 11.39 4.27 -7.97
CA THR A 124 12.80 4.01 -7.76
C THR A 124 13.17 2.74 -8.50
N ALA A 125 14.37 2.68 -9.06
CA ALA A 125 14.97 1.44 -9.48
C ALA A 125 15.27 0.60 -8.23
N SER A 126 14.29 0.49 -7.32
CA SER A 126 14.31 -0.35 -6.15
C SER A 126 14.54 -1.77 -6.66
N GLN A 127 15.79 -2.14 -6.65
CA GLN A 127 16.24 -3.45 -7.08
C GLN A 127 15.86 -4.43 -5.97
N LEU A 128 14.56 -4.77 -5.90
CA LEU A 128 14.23 -6.02 -5.24
C LEU A 128 15.03 -7.10 -5.94
N PRO A 129 15.80 -7.90 -5.21
CA PRO A 129 16.48 -9.03 -5.81
C PRO A 129 15.49 -9.82 -6.69
N PHE A 130 15.90 -10.23 -7.86
CA PHE A 130 15.03 -10.90 -8.84
C PHE A 130 14.28 -12.12 -8.26
N ASN A 131 14.93 -12.84 -7.33
CA ASN A 131 14.32 -13.94 -6.60
C ASN A 131 13.15 -13.50 -5.70
N ILE A 132 13.24 -12.33 -5.05
CA ILE A 132 12.14 -11.81 -4.23
C ILE A 132 10.94 -11.42 -5.09
N MET A 133 11.16 -10.82 -6.25
CA MET A 133 10.08 -10.55 -7.19
C MET A 133 9.35 -11.81 -7.63
N LYS A 134 10.10 -12.88 -7.95
CA LYS A 134 9.50 -14.17 -8.31
C LYS A 134 8.67 -14.76 -7.17
N ILE A 135 9.13 -14.63 -5.92
CA ILE A 135 8.39 -15.09 -4.76
C ILE A 135 7.10 -14.30 -4.59
N ILE A 136 7.14 -12.98 -4.75
CA ILE A 136 5.93 -12.14 -4.69
C ILE A 136 4.94 -12.57 -5.77
N ASP A 137 5.39 -12.71 -7.03
CA ASP A 137 4.55 -13.16 -8.15
C ASP A 137 3.95 -14.56 -7.87
N LEU A 138 4.72 -15.47 -7.25
CA LEU A 138 4.24 -16.79 -6.85
C LEU A 138 3.16 -16.71 -5.77
N LEU A 139 3.38 -15.92 -4.71
CA LEU A 139 2.44 -15.75 -3.63
C LEU A 139 1.16 -15.03 -4.08
N ASP A 140 1.26 -14.04 -4.96
CA ASP A 140 0.11 -13.36 -5.55
C ASP A 140 -0.74 -14.30 -6.41
N THR A 141 -0.13 -15.35 -6.96
CA THR A 141 -0.81 -16.37 -7.78
C THR A 141 -1.40 -17.49 -6.94
N GLN A 142 -0.65 -18.03 -6.00
CA GLN A 142 -1.01 -19.22 -5.23
C GLN A 142 -1.67 -18.89 -3.88
N GLY A 143 -1.42 -17.70 -3.32
CA GLY A 143 -1.89 -17.31 -2.00
C GLY A 143 -1.35 -18.25 -0.92
N SER A 144 -2.22 -18.68 -0.01
CA SER A 144 -1.87 -19.60 1.08
C SER A 144 -1.50 -21.02 0.65
N ASP A 145 -1.81 -21.40 -0.60
CA ASP A 145 -1.56 -22.73 -1.15
C ASP A 145 -0.14 -22.90 -1.70
N TYR A 146 0.74 -21.91 -1.48
CA TYR A 146 2.13 -21.94 -1.94
C TYR A 146 2.91 -23.13 -1.37
N ASN A 147 3.79 -23.67 -2.20
CA ASN A 147 4.74 -24.69 -1.75
C ASN A 147 5.98 -24.03 -1.12
N ILE A 148 6.20 -24.28 0.17
CA ILE A 148 7.32 -23.69 0.90
C ILE A 148 8.68 -24.11 0.33
N ASP A 149 8.82 -25.35 -0.15
CA ASP A 149 10.08 -25.84 -0.73
C ASP A 149 10.39 -25.11 -2.05
N GLU A 150 9.36 -24.81 -2.86
CA GLU A 150 9.49 -24.00 -4.06
C GLU A 150 9.92 -22.57 -3.72
N VAL A 151 9.28 -21.94 -2.73
CA VAL A 151 9.66 -20.62 -2.25
C VAL A 151 11.12 -20.61 -1.79
N MET A 152 11.54 -21.58 -1.01
CA MET A 152 12.91 -21.65 -0.49
C MET A 152 13.94 -21.92 -1.61
N ALA A 153 13.57 -22.72 -2.62
CA ALA A 153 14.41 -22.96 -3.79
C ALA A 153 14.61 -21.67 -4.63
N ILE A 154 13.53 -20.88 -4.82
CA ILE A 154 13.60 -19.59 -5.51
C ILE A 154 14.39 -18.57 -4.67
N ALA A 155 14.14 -18.51 -3.37
CA ALA A 155 14.80 -17.56 -2.46
C ALA A 155 16.31 -17.73 -2.45
N ASN A 156 16.77 -18.98 -2.39
CA ASN A 156 18.18 -19.34 -2.23
C ASN A 156 18.88 -18.61 -1.08
N ILE A 157 18.14 -18.34 -0.01
CA ILE A 157 18.60 -17.68 1.23
C ILE A 157 17.90 -18.33 2.42
N PRO A 158 18.46 -18.26 3.64
CA PRO A 158 17.81 -18.78 4.84
C PRO A 158 16.44 -18.13 5.07
N ARG A 159 15.46 -18.93 5.51
CA ARG A 159 14.08 -18.48 5.76
C ARG A 159 14.00 -17.21 6.63
N LYS A 160 14.82 -17.14 7.68
CA LYS A 160 14.87 -15.96 8.57
C LYS A 160 15.26 -14.66 7.83
N ILE A 161 16.15 -14.79 6.84
CA ILE A 161 16.54 -13.65 6.00
C ILE A 161 15.42 -13.29 5.03
N LEU A 162 14.76 -14.29 4.44
CA LEU A 162 13.59 -14.10 3.59
C LEU A 162 12.48 -13.34 4.34
N ASP A 163 12.09 -13.81 5.53
CA ASP A 163 11.10 -13.13 6.37
C ASP A 163 11.48 -11.68 6.66
N LYS A 164 12.77 -11.43 6.97
CA LYS A 164 13.25 -10.05 7.20
C LYS A 164 13.09 -9.18 5.96
N ILE A 165 13.44 -9.68 4.77
CA ILE A 165 13.30 -8.95 3.51
C ILE A 165 11.82 -8.68 3.22
N PHE A 166 10.97 -9.70 3.38
CA PHE A 166 9.52 -9.54 3.18
C PHE A 166 8.95 -8.49 4.13
N ASN A 167 9.25 -8.57 5.41
CA ASN A 167 8.83 -7.56 6.38
C ASN A 167 9.27 -6.15 5.98
N LEU A 168 10.53 -5.98 5.57
CA LEU A 168 11.03 -4.68 5.12
C LEU A 168 10.32 -4.14 3.87
N ARG A 169 9.87 -5.01 2.98
CA ARG A 169 9.30 -4.62 1.68
C ARG A 169 7.78 -4.55 1.66
N THR A 170 7.12 -5.39 2.45
CA THR A 170 5.66 -5.49 2.46
C THR A 170 5.03 -5.04 3.78
N GLY A 171 5.83 -4.89 4.83
CA GLY A 171 5.32 -4.70 6.19
C GLY A 171 4.76 -5.98 6.83
N LEU A 172 4.87 -7.13 6.16
CA LEU A 172 4.30 -8.42 6.58
C LEU A 172 5.33 -9.54 6.53
N SER A 173 5.12 -10.58 7.35
CA SER A 173 5.82 -11.85 7.11
C SER A 173 5.35 -12.44 5.78
N PHE A 174 6.20 -13.24 5.11
CA PHE A 174 5.78 -13.83 3.85
C PHE A 174 4.58 -14.77 4.02
N LYS A 175 4.41 -15.42 5.19
CA LYS A 175 3.24 -16.23 5.50
C LYS A 175 1.96 -15.39 5.59
N THR A 176 2.00 -14.26 6.29
CA THR A 176 0.88 -13.32 6.39
C THR A 176 0.54 -12.75 5.02
N TYR A 177 1.56 -12.34 4.26
CA TYR A 177 1.38 -11.84 2.89
C TYR A 177 0.65 -12.87 2.01
N ALA A 178 1.10 -14.12 2.00
CA ALA A 178 0.48 -15.20 1.22
C ALA A 178 -0.99 -15.45 1.61
N SER A 179 -1.33 -15.33 2.90
CA SER A 179 -2.72 -15.52 3.35
C SER A 179 -3.65 -14.38 2.91
N LEU A 180 -3.11 -13.19 2.65
CA LEU A 180 -3.89 -12.01 2.25
C LEU A 180 -3.95 -11.80 0.73
N SER A 181 -2.98 -12.33 -0.03
CA SER A 181 -2.86 -12.11 -1.47
C SER A 181 -3.99 -12.70 -2.32
N LYS A 182 -4.80 -13.61 -1.75
CA LYS A 182 -5.99 -14.21 -2.39
C LYS A 182 -7.32 -13.68 -1.86
N LEU A 183 -7.30 -12.71 -0.97
CA LEU A 183 -8.55 -12.09 -0.53
C LEU A 183 -9.07 -11.18 -1.65
N ASP A 184 -10.08 -11.64 -2.38
CA ASP A 184 -10.90 -10.80 -3.27
C ASP A 184 -11.76 -9.88 -2.40
N TYR A 185 -11.43 -8.60 -2.38
CA TYR A 185 -12.17 -7.56 -1.65
C TYR A 185 -13.06 -6.73 -2.59
#